data_7f56963aef09d30185b045e1db104cfa
#
_entry.id   7f56963aef09d30185b045e1db104cfa
#
_cell.length_a   1.000
_cell.length_b   1.000
_cell.length_c   1.000
_cell.angle_alpha   90.00
_cell.angle_beta   90.00
_cell.angle_gamma   90.00
#
_symmetry.space_group_name_H-M   'P 1'
#
loop_
_entity.id
_entity.type
_entity.pdbx_description
1 polymer ?
#
loop_
_entity_poly.entity_id
_entity_poly.type
_entity_poly.pdbx_seq_one_letter_code
_entity_poly.pdbx_strand_id
1 'polypeptide(L)'
;MRTVPLIAVEEHWMMPELTSALRAAHRPDESLLFNETGDNQQCLEDLGAGRVAAMDAQGIDLSVLALTPPGTQPLPPGEAVPLSRAANDMAAAAVARHPGRFRALSTLPMSSPEDVADELERAARMGHVGTMVHGRSGDLFLDDPVYDDFFTAAAELGQPVFIHPQLPSAAVRDAAYRGFDPRTELALATYGWGWHLDAATAALRLILRGTFDRHPGLQVVLGHWGETLLFWLDRADSLSRVAGLRRSVLECIRSNFYFTASGMLNPALLQHALAVTSVDRLLFSTDYPFQRPAGEDIDAFLSHFSSDAERRRFSSVNAASLYGVEL
;
A
#
# COMPACT_ATOMS: atom_id res chain seq x y z
N MET A 1 -5.33 -18.22 -22.72
CA MET A 1 -5.85 -18.18 -21.35
C MET A 1 -4.69 -18.44 -20.41
N ARG A 2 -4.44 -17.56 -19.45
CA ARG A 2 -3.46 -17.80 -18.38
C ARG A 2 -3.87 -19.05 -17.62
N THR A 3 -2.89 -19.89 -17.31
CA THR A 3 -3.08 -21.09 -16.47
C THR A 3 -2.82 -20.81 -14.99
N VAL A 4 -2.39 -19.58 -14.66
CA VAL A 4 -2.02 -19.15 -13.31
C VAL A 4 -2.97 -18.02 -12.89
N PRO A 5 -3.65 -18.14 -11.75
CA PRO A 5 -4.47 -17.06 -11.21
C PRO A 5 -3.64 -15.78 -11.00
N LEU A 6 -4.27 -14.63 -11.14
CA LEU A 6 -3.67 -13.33 -10.93
C LEU A 6 -4.37 -12.60 -9.79
N ILE A 7 -3.66 -12.38 -8.69
CA ILE A 7 -4.12 -11.62 -7.52
C ILE A 7 -3.42 -10.26 -7.50
N ALA A 8 -4.18 -9.18 -7.66
CA ALA A 8 -3.67 -7.82 -7.60
C ALA A 8 -3.93 -7.22 -6.21
N VAL A 9 -2.88 -6.71 -5.54
CA VAL A 9 -2.94 -6.41 -4.09
C VAL A 9 -2.93 -4.92 -3.73
N GLU A 10 -2.98 -4.04 -4.74
CA GLU A 10 -2.95 -2.58 -4.57
C GLU A 10 -3.94 -1.96 -5.57
N GLU A 11 -5.25 -2.15 -5.27
CA GLU A 11 -6.33 -1.80 -6.16
C GLU A 11 -7.22 -0.76 -5.50
N HIS A 12 -7.04 0.50 -5.89
CA HIS A 12 -7.60 1.64 -5.18
C HIS A 12 -9.10 1.83 -5.40
N TRP A 13 -9.75 2.33 -4.37
CA TRP A 13 -11.15 2.76 -4.38
C TRP A 13 -11.35 3.96 -3.46
N MET A 14 -12.49 4.64 -3.58
CA MET A 14 -12.82 5.81 -2.77
C MET A 14 -14.30 5.83 -2.42
N MET A 15 -14.59 6.32 -1.21
CA MET A 15 -15.94 6.57 -0.72
C MET A 15 -16.33 8.04 -0.98
N PRO A 16 -17.48 8.34 -1.61
CA PRO A 16 -17.90 9.71 -1.93
C PRO A 16 -17.97 10.63 -0.71
N GLU A 17 -18.41 10.12 0.44
CA GLU A 17 -18.50 10.86 1.70
C GLU A 17 -17.11 11.28 2.19
N LEU A 18 -16.12 10.41 2.05
CA LEU A 18 -14.73 10.73 2.39
C LEU A 18 -14.17 11.79 1.45
N THR A 19 -14.41 11.68 0.13
CA THR A 19 -14.03 12.72 -0.83
C THR A 19 -14.60 14.08 -0.42
N SER A 20 -15.87 14.12 -0.01
CA SER A 20 -16.53 15.34 0.44
C SER A 20 -15.89 15.91 1.71
N ALA A 21 -15.58 15.08 2.70
CA ALA A 21 -14.91 15.50 3.93
C ALA A 21 -13.49 16.02 3.67
N LEU A 22 -12.72 15.34 2.82
CA LEU A 22 -11.35 15.76 2.46
C LEU A 22 -11.33 17.09 1.70
N ARG A 23 -12.31 17.35 0.83
CA ARG A 23 -12.44 18.66 0.14
C ARG A 23 -12.86 19.77 1.09
N ALA A 24 -13.65 19.47 2.11
CA ALA A 24 -14.10 20.42 3.13
C ALA A 24 -13.03 20.72 4.19
N ALA A 25 -11.96 19.93 4.26
CA ALA A 25 -10.88 20.12 5.22
C ALA A 25 -10.21 21.50 5.04
N HIS A 26 -9.74 22.06 6.16
CA HIS A 26 -9.11 23.40 6.16
C HIS A 26 -7.91 23.52 5.20
N ARG A 27 -7.22 22.42 4.98
CA ARG A 27 -6.14 22.27 3.98
C ARG A 27 -6.37 20.97 3.20
N PRO A 28 -7.13 21.03 2.09
CA PRO A 28 -7.33 19.87 1.25
C PRO A 28 -5.99 19.28 0.78
N ASP A 29 -5.92 17.96 0.75
CA ASP A 29 -4.74 17.29 0.21
C ASP A 29 -4.72 17.45 -1.32
N GLU A 30 -3.62 17.98 -1.85
CA GLU A 30 -3.49 18.26 -3.28
C GLU A 30 -3.46 16.99 -4.13
N SER A 31 -3.16 15.81 -3.54
CA SER A 31 -3.19 14.53 -4.25
C SER A 31 -4.59 14.12 -4.71
N LEU A 32 -5.65 14.71 -4.14
CA LEU A 32 -7.03 14.51 -4.60
C LEU A 32 -7.23 14.87 -6.07
N LEU A 33 -6.39 15.74 -6.65
CA LEU A 33 -6.43 16.06 -8.09
C LEU A 33 -6.19 14.84 -8.98
N PHE A 34 -5.44 13.84 -8.51
CA PHE A 34 -5.24 12.60 -9.28
C PHE A 34 -6.51 11.75 -9.34
N ASN A 35 -7.33 11.79 -8.29
CA ASN A 35 -8.61 11.09 -8.25
C ASN A 35 -9.60 11.67 -9.27
N GLU A 36 -9.46 12.94 -9.63
CA GLU A 36 -10.33 13.66 -10.56
C GLU A 36 -9.82 13.61 -12.01
N THR A 37 -8.65 13.03 -12.26
CA THR A 37 -8.05 12.95 -13.60
C THR A 37 -8.77 11.93 -14.47
N GLY A 38 -9.26 12.35 -15.63
CA GLY A 38 -9.96 11.47 -16.58
C GLY A 38 -11.24 10.88 -15.97
N ASP A 39 -11.33 9.55 -15.98
CA ASP A 39 -12.44 8.77 -15.40
C ASP A 39 -12.07 8.13 -14.03
N ASN A 40 -10.96 8.54 -13.43
CA ASN A 40 -10.46 7.93 -12.19
C ASN A 40 -11.50 7.98 -11.07
N GLN A 41 -12.20 9.11 -10.87
CA GLN A 41 -13.21 9.23 -9.83
C GLN A 41 -14.30 8.17 -10.00
N GLN A 42 -14.84 8.00 -11.19
CA GLN A 42 -15.85 6.99 -11.48
C GLN A 42 -15.33 5.58 -11.20
N CYS A 43 -14.09 5.30 -11.60
CA CYS A 43 -13.45 4.00 -11.36
C CYS A 43 -13.17 3.74 -9.89
N LEU A 44 -12.75 4.77 -9.13
CA LEU A 44 -12.51 4.67 -7.70
C LEU A 44 -13.79 4.39 -6.91
N GLU A 45 -14.91 5.01 -7.29
CA GLU A 45 -16.21 4.87 -6.62
C GLU A 45 -16.95 3.59 -7.01
N ASP A 46 -16.53 2.90 -8.09
CA ASP A 46 -17.15 1.66 -8.53
C ASP A 46 -16.56 0.44 -7.82
N LEU A 47 -17.31 -0.12 -6.88
CA LEU A 47 -17.07 -1.41 -6.23
C LEU A 47 -18.05 -2.49 -6.73
N GLY A 48 -18.46 -2.42 -7.98
CA GLY A 48 -19.46 -3.28 -8.58
C GLY A 48 -19.06 -3.85 -9.94
N ALA A 49 -20.03 -3.91 -10.84
CA ALA A 49 -19.90 -4.57 -12.15
C ALA A 49 -18.85 -3.93 -13.07
N GLY A 50 -18.68 -2.60 -13.02
CA GLY A 50 -17.68 -1.93 -13.86
C GLY A 50 -16.28 -2.28 -13.44
N ARG A 51 -15.99 -2.33 -12.12
CA ARG A 51 -14.69 -2.80 -11.60
C ARG A 51 -14.43 -4.25 -11.99
N VAL A 52 -15.42 -5.15 -11.84
CA VAL A 52 -15.29 -6.55 -12.26
C VAL A 52 -14.97 -6.64 -13.75
N ALA A 53 -15.65 -5.85 -14.59
CA ALA A 53 -15.38 -5.83 -16.03
C ALA A 53 -13.96 -5.31 -16.36
N ALA A 54 -13.45 -4.31 -15.60
CA ALA A 54 -12.07 -3.83 -15.74
C ALA A 54 -11.05 -4.92 -15.37
N MET A 55 -11.30 -5.66 -14.29
CA MET A 55 -10.49 -6.82 -13.91
C MET A 55 -10.49 -7.89 -15.00
N ASP A 56 -11.66 -8.22 -15.56
CA ASP A 56 -11.79 -9.21 -16.63
C ASP A 56 -10.98 -8.81 -17.86
N ALA A 57 -11.03 -7.53 -18.24
CA ALA A 57 -10.26 -7.00 -19.36
C ALA A 57 -8.73 -7.11 -19.16
N GLN A 58 -8.27 -7.01 -17.93
CA GLN A 58 -6.85 -7.18 -17.57
C GLN A 58 -6.48 -8.65 -17.26
N GLY A 59 -7.47 -9.53 -17.11
CA GLY A 59 -7.29 -10.92 -16.72
C GLY A 59 -6.90 -11.07 -15.24
N ILE A 60 -7.40 -10.18 -14.37
CA ILE A 60 -7.23 -10.25 -12.92
C ILE A 60 -8.35 -11.09 -12.32
N ASP A 61 -7.98 -12.14 -11.59
CA ASP A 61 -8.94 -13.04 -10.96
C ASP A 61 -9.47 -12.49 -9.64
N LEU A 62 -8.57 -11.90 -8.83
CA LEU A 62 -8.93 -11.34 -7.53
C LEU A 62 -8.17 -10.02 -7.29
N SER A 63 -8.89 -9.01 -6.77
CA SER A 63 -8.35 -7.72 -6.33
C SER A 63 -8.43 -7.57 -4.82
N VAL A 64 -7.33 -7.12 -4.20
CA VAL A 64 -7.34 -6.66 -2.82
C VAL A 64 -7.57 -5.15 -2.84
N LEU A 65 -8.76 -4.75 -2.45
CA LEU A 65 -9.21 -3.36 -2.45
C LEU A 65 -8.49 -2.56 -1.36
N ALA A 66 -7.96 -1.40 -1.71
CA ALA A 66 -7.29 -0.48 -0.80
C ALA A 66 -7.86 0.93 -0.95
N LEU A 67 -8.23 1.57 0.16
CA LEU A 67 -8.73 2.94 0.10
C LEU A 67 -7.64 3.85 -0.45
N THR A 68 -7.96 4.67 -1.47
CA THR A 68 -6.96 5.52 -2.13
C THR A 68 -6.40 6.59 -1.17
N PRO A 69 -5.13 7.00 -1.32
CA PRO A 69 -4.58 8.13 -0.57
C PRO A 69 -5.42 9.41 -0.74
N PRO A 70 -5.45 10.28 0.26
CA PRO A 70 -4.75 10.18 1.53
C PRO A 70 -5.51 9.39 2.62
N GLY A 71 -6.57 8.66 2.28
CA GLY A 71 -7.42 7.97 3.24
C GLY A 71 -8.06 8.93 4.26
N THR A 72 -8.23 8.47 5.48
CA THR A 72 -8.78 9.30 6.58
C THR A 72 -7.69 10.05 7.37
N GLN A 73 -6.39 9.84 7.07
CA GLN A 73 -5.28 10.34 7.89
C GLN A 73 -5.17 11.87 8.01
N PRO A 74 -5.56 12.69 7.02
CA PRO A 74 -5.56 14.15 7.18
C PRO A 74 -6.70 14.71 8.04
N LEU A 75 -7.72 13.89 8.33
CA LEU A 75 -8.91 14.32 9.04
C LEU A 75 -8.69 14.33 10.57
N PRO A 76 -9.36 15.24 11.30
CA PRO A 76 -9.32 15.21 12.75
C PRO A 76 -10.02 13.96 13.30
N PRO A 77 -9.71 13.52 14.54
CA PRO A 77 -10.24 12.28 15.12
C PRO A 77 -11.77 12.14 15.03
N GLY A 78 -12.51 13.20 15.31
CA GLY A 78 -13.98 13.19 15.27
C GLY A 78 -14.59 12.91 13.88
N GLU A 79 -13.82 13.10 12.81
CA GLU A 79 -14.22 12.75 11.43
C GLU A 79 -13.54 11.45 10.96
N ALA A 80 -12.27 11.26 11.31
CA ALA A 80 -11.49 10.11 10.88
C ALA A 80 -12.09 8.79 11.40
N VAL A 81 -12.47 8.72 12.67
CA VAL A 81 -13.01 7.49 13.29
C VAL A 81 -14.30 7.02 12.59
N PRO A 82 -15.37 7.83 12.49
CA PRO A 82 -16.59 7.39 11.84
C PRO A 82 -16.40 7.11 10.34
N LEU A 83 -15.56 7.87 9.63
CA LEU A 83 -15.33 7.66 8.20
C LEU A 83 -14.46 6.42 7.93
N SER A 84 -13.49 6.10 8.78
CA SER A 84 -12.74 4.84 8.67
C SER A 84 -13.68 3.64 8.86
N ARG A 85 -14.56 3.67 9.86
CA ARG A 85 -15.55 2.62 10.07
C ARG A 85 -16.51 2.47 8.90
N ALA A 86 -17.04 3.57 8.39
CA ALA A 86 -17.95 3.53 7.24
C ALA A 86 -17.25 3.00 5.97
N ALA A 87 -16.00 3.39 5.71
CA ALA A 87 -15.21 2.87 4.61
C ALA A 87 -14.98 1.36 4.73
N ASN A 88 -14.58 0.89 5.91
CA ASN A 88 -14.38 -0.54 6.15
C ASN A 88 -15.69 -1.34 5.99
N ASP A 89 -16.82 -0.82 6.47
CA ASP A 89 -18.14 -1.44 6.26
C ASP A 89 -18.52 -1.52 4.78
N MET A 90 -18.25 -0.45 4.01
CA MET A 90 -18.50 -0.41 2.56
C MET A 90 -17.64 -1.43 1.81
N ALA A 91 -16.35 -1.53 2.12
CA ALA A 91 -15.44 -2.49 1.53
C ALA A 91 -15.86 -3.94 1.86
N ALA A 92 -16.21 -4.24 3.12
CA ALA A 92 -16.71 -5.55 3.53
C ALA A 92 -18.00 -5.92 2.78
N ALA A 93 -18.92 -4.96 2.59
CA ALA A 93 -20.13 -5.17 1.81
C ALA A 93 -19.84 -5.44 0.32
N ALA A 94 -18.81 -4.81 -0.25
CA ALA A 94 -18.36 -5.08 -1.62
C ALA A 94 -17.76 -6.50 -1.74
N VAL A 95 -16.94 -6.92 -0.79
CA VAL A 95 -16.41 -8.30 -0.72
C VAL A 95 -17.54 -9.31 -0.61
N ALA A 96 -18.55 -9.06 0.24
CA ALA A 96 -19.69 -9.95 0.38
C ALA A 96 -20.53 -10.09 -0.90
N ARG A 97 -20.62 -9.02 -1.73
CA ARG A 97 -21.29 -9.10 -3.04
C ARG A 97 -20.47 -9.84 -4.11
N HIS A 98 -19.16 -9.82 -4.00
CA HIS A 98 -18.24 -10.41 -4.99
C HIS A 98 -17.14 -11.26 -4.30
N PRO A 99 -17.50 -12.30 -3.54
CA PRO A 99 -16.56 -13.01 -2.65
C PRO A 99 -15.45 -13.75 -3.40
N GLY A 100 -15.66 -14.09 -4.66
CA GLY A 100 -14.63 -14.69 -5.53
C GLY A 100 -13.74 -13.68 -6.25
N ARG A 101 -14.01 -12.37 -6.12
CA ARG A 101 -13.30 -11.33 -6.89
C ARG A 101 -12.62 -10.29 -6.00
N PHE A 102 -13.11 -10.06 -4.79
CA PHE A 102 -12.59 -9.02 -3.90
C PHE A 102 -12.15 -9.58 -2.56
N ARG A 103 -11.09 -8.98 -2.04
CA ARG A 103 -10.71 -8.86 -0.64
C ARG A 103 -10.49 -7.38 -0.34
N ALA A 104 -10.31 -7.00 0.91
CA ALA A 104 -10.10 -5.60 1.26
C ALA A 104 -9.05 -5.43 2.35
N LEU A 105 -8.24 -4.41 2.21
CA LEU A 105 -7.44 -3.84 3.30
C LEU A 105 -8.33 -2.86 4.07
N SER A 106 -8.18 -2.83 5.38
CA SER A 106 -8.83 -1.81 6.20
C SER A 106 -8.12 -0.46 6.09
N THR A 107 -8.87 0.62 6.30
CA THR A 107 -8.31 1.94 6.59
C THR A 107 -8.50 2.26 8.07
N LEU A 108 -7.55 2.96 8.67
CA LEU A 108 -7.51 3.16 10.12
C LEU A 108 -7.51 4.65 10.45
N PRO A 109 -8.13 5.05 11.58
CA PRO A 109 -8.19 6.44 12.01
C PRO A 109 -6.88 6.89 12.67
N MET A 110 -5.79 6.95 11.88
CA MET A 110 -4.44 7.19 12.41
C MET A 110 -4.27 8.53 13.14
N SER A 111 -5.18 9.49 12.95
CA SER A 111 -5.22 10.73 13.73
C SER A 111 -5.79 10.56 15.15
N SER A 112 -6.31 9.36 15.50
CA SER A 112 -6.81 8.97 16.81
C SER A 112 -6.10 7.67 17.26
N PRO A 113 -4.84 7.73 17.71
CA PRO A 113 -4.03 6.54 18.00
C PRO A 113 -4.71 5.53 18.92
N GLU A 114 -5.52 6.01 19.87
CA GLU A 114 -6.29 5.18 20.82
C GLU A 114 -7.38 4.32 20.15
N ASP A 115 -7.88 4.70 18.97
CA ASP A 115 -8.91 3.96 18.24
C ASP A 115 -8.36 3.02 17.17
N VAL A 116 -7.04 3.09 16.87
CA VAL A 116 -6.43 2.41 15.71
C VAL A 116 -6.47 0.89 15.87
N ALA A 117 -6.04 0.37 17.02
CA ALA A 117 -6.00 -1.07 17.27
C ALA A 117 -7.42 -1.66 17.31
N ASP A 118 -8.37 -1.00 17.98
CA ASP A 118 -9.76 -1.44 18.07
C ASP A 118 -10.43 -1.51 16.68
N GLU A 119 -10.14 -0.53 15.80
CA GLU A 119 -10.71 -0.54 14.45
C GLU A 119 -10.04 -1.60 13.56
N LEU A 120 -8.72 -1.84 13.69
CA LEU A 120 -8.05 -2.95 13.01
C LEU A 120 -8.68 -4.30 13.39
N GLU A 121 -8.87 -4.55 14.69
CA GLU A 121 -9.52 -5.77 15.18
C GLU A 121 -10.96 -5.90 14.67
N ARG A 122 -11.72 -4.80 14.68
CA ARG A 122 -13.08 -4.80 14.15
C ARG A 122 -13.10 -5.17 12.67
N ALA A 123 -12.24 -4.55 11.88
CA ALA A 123 -12.13 -4.82 10.44
C ALA A 123 -11.70 -6.27 10.17
N ALA A 124 -10.74 -6.81 10.93
CA ALA A 124 -10.31 -8.20 10.82
C ALA A 124 -11.49 -9.17 11.07
N ARG A 125 -12.32 -8.91 12.09
CA ARG A 125 -13.55 -9.70 12.35
C ARG A 125 -14.57 -9.63 11.21
N MET A 126 -14.55 -8.57 10.41
CA MET A 126 -15.38 -8.41 9.20
C MET A 126 -14.79 -9.05 7.96
N GLY A 127 -13.60 -9.64 8.05
CA GLY A 127 -12.93 -10.34 6.95
C GLY A 127 -11.97 -9.48 6.13
N HIS A 128 -11.54 -8.31 6.64
CA HIS A 128 -10.40 -7.60 6.05
C HIS A 128 -9.14 -8.42 6.23
N VAL A 129 -8.29 -8.42 5.20
CA VAL A 129 -7.12 -9.32 5.11
C VAL A 129 -5.80 -8.65 5.43
N GLY A 130 -5.82 -7.38 5.79
CA GLY A 130 -4.68 -6.53 6.12
C GLY A 130 -5.15 -5.09 6.28
N THR A 131 -4.22 -4.16 6.39
CA THR A 131 -4.52 -2.72 6.50
C THR A 131 -3.60 -1.90 5.60
N MET A 132 -4.09 -0.77 5.08
CA MET A 132 -3.27 0.22 4.40
C MET A 132 -3.19 1.50 5.25
N VAL A 133 -1.96 1.94 5.48
CA VAL A 133 -1.63 3.16 6.24
C VAL A 133 -0.59 3.97 5.47
N HIS A 134 -0.30 5.18 5.95
CA HIS A 134 0.75 6.03 5.39
C HIS A 134 1.83 6.30 6.44
N GLY A 135 2.96 6.87 6.02
CA GLY A 135 4.14 7.06 6.85
C GLY A 135 3.96 8.02 8.04
N ARG A 136 2.88 8.82 8.05
CA ARG A 136 2.55 9.75 9.13
C ARG A 136 1.08 10.15 9.12
N SER A 137 0.59 10.64 10.25
CA SER A 137 -0.69 11.33 10.37
C SER A 137 -0.47 12.66 11.09
N GLY A 138 -0.68 13.78 10.39
CA GLY A 138 -0.24 15.09 10.88
C GLY A 138 1.27 15.10 11.15
N ASP A 139 1.65 15.41 12.38
CA ASP A 139 3.05 15.44 12.84
C ASP A 139 3.51 14.10 13.47
N LEU A 140 2.61 13.13 13.65
CA LEU A 140 2.93 11.81 14.18
C LEU A 140 3.44 10.90 13.08
N PHE A 141 4.68 10.44 13.20
CA PHE A 141 5.22 9.42 12.31
C PHE A 141 4.70 8.03 12.67
N LEU A 142 4.64 7.14 11.70
CA LEU A 142 4.15 5.78 11.89
C LEU A 142 4.95 4.98 12.94
N ASP A 143 6.23 5.32 13.16
CA ASP A 143 7.10 4.72 14.18
C ASP A 143 6.97 5.36 15.57
N ASP A 144 6.04 6.30 15.77
CA ASP A 144 5.82 6.89 17.09
C ASP A 144 5.29 5.82 18.07
N PRO A 145 5.79 5.79 19.33
CA PRO A 145 5.34 4.81 20.33
C PRO A 145 3.83 4.78 20.58
N VAL A 146 3.09 5.82 20.26
CA VAL A 146 1.62 5.83 20.40
C VAL A 146 0.93 4.79 19.50
N TYR A 147 1.63 4.25 18.50
CA TYR A 147 1.15 3.20 17.61
C TYR A 147 1.63 1.79 17.98
N ASP A 148 2.31 1.59 19.12
CA ASP A 148 2.82 0.26 19.50
C ASP A 148 1.68 -0.77 19.66
N ASP A 149 0.51 -0.37 20.19
CA ASP A 149 -0.67 -1.24 20.31
C ASP A 149 -1.20 -1.66 18.94
N PHE A 150 -1.17 -0.78 17.96
CA PHE A 150 -1.52 -1.11 16.58
C PHE A 150 -0.61 -2.19 16.00
N PHE A 151 0.71 -2.07 16.17
CA PHE A 151 1.65 -3.09 15.67
C PHE A 151 1.52 -4.41 16.41
N THR A 152 1.20 -4.36 17.72
CA THR A 152 0.89 -5.56 18.51
C THR A 152 -0.32 -6.27 17.93
N ALA A 153 -1.44 -5.57 17.76
CA ALA A 153 -2.66 -6.12 17.20
C ALA A 153 -2.45 -6.67 15.77
N ALA A 154 -1.74 -5.92 14.91
CA ALA A 154 -1.46 -6.36 13.55
C ALA A 154 -0.64 -7.68 13.52
N ALA A 155 0.38 -7.79 14.39
CA ALA A 155 1.19 -8.99 14.48
C ALA A 155 0.41 -10.19 15.05
N GLU A 156 -0.39 -10.01 16.10
CA GLU A 156 -1.19 -11.06 16.72
C GLU A 156 -2.30 -11.57 15.81
N LEU A 157 -2.93 -10.69 15.06
CA LEU A 157 -3.97 -11.04 14.09
C LEU A 157 -3.41 -11.58 12.76
N GLY A 158 -2.09 -11.51 12.55
CA GLY A 158 -1.47 -11.84 11.26
C GLY A 158 -1.92 -10.92 10.13
N GLN A 159 -2.27 -9.66 10.44
CA GLN A 159 -2.69 -8.66 9.48
C GLN A 159 -1.48 -7.93 8.90
N PRO A 160 -1.13 -8.09 7.60
CA PRO A 160 -0.05 -7.34 6.99
C PRO A 160 -0.39 -5.86 6.90
N VAL A 161 0.63 -5.02 7.06
CA VAL A 161 0.52 -3.56 7.01
C VAL A 161 1.10 -3.05 5.69
N PHE A 162 0.25 -2.55 4.80
CA PHE A 162 0.68 -1.88 3.58
C PHE A 162 0.99 -0.40 3.90
N ILE A 163 2.24 0.01 3.71
CA ILE A 163 2.64 1.42 3.82
C ILE A 163 2.59 2.03 2.42
N HIS A 164 1.56 2.82 2.17
CA HIS A 164 1.39 3.51 0.89
C HIS A 164 2.00 4.91 0.94
N PRO A 165 2.59 5.40 -0.16
CA PRO A 165 3.04 6.77 -0.29
C PRO A 165 1.96 7.82 0.03
N GLN A 166 2.39 8.97 0.51
CA GLN A 166 1.54 10.14 0.73
C GLN A 166 2.27 11.43 0.38
N LEU A 167 1.52 12.52 0.25
CA LEU A 167 2.10 13.83 0.02
C LEU A 167 3.04 14.20 1.18
N PRO A 168 4.33 14.50 0.94
CA PRO A 168 5.27 14.90 1.97
C PRO A 168 4.79 16.11 2.76
N SER A 169 5.27 16.29 4.00
CA SER A 169 4.91 17.43 4.82
C SER A 169 5.20 18.77 4.11
N ALA A 170 4.47 19.81 4.47
CA ALA A 170 4.67 21.15 3.87
C ALA A 170 6.12 21.62 3.99
N ALA A 171 6.77 21.37 5.14
CA ALA A 171 8.18 21.73 5.36
C ALA A 171 9.12 21.05 4.36
N VAL A 172 8.91 19.78 4.07
CA VAL A 172 9.71 19.03 3.08
C VAL A 172 9.42 19.55 1.67
N ARG A 173 8.15 19.78 1.34
CA ARG A 173 7.76 20.30 0.01
C ARG A 173 8.35 21.69 -0.24
N ASP A 174 8.26 22.58 0.73
CA ASP A 174 8.80 23.95 0.61
C ASP A 174 10.33 23.96 0.48
N ALA A 175 11.01 23.03 1.16
CA ALA A 175 12.47 22.95 1.11
C ALA A 175 13.02 22.26 -0.15
N ALA A 176 12.31 21.27 -0.71
CA ALA A 176 12.90 20.38 -1.71
C ALA A 176 12.18 20.35 -3.06
N TYR A 177 10.90 20.73 -3.15
CA TYR A 177 10.08 20.51 -4.35
C TYR A 177 9.49 21.78 -4.95
N ARG A 178 9.86 22.97 -4.42
CA ARG A 178 9.45 24.28 -4.94
C ARG A 178 10.42 24.84 -5.99
N GLY A 179 9.95 25.82 -6.76
CA GLY A 179 10.75 26.55 -7.75
C GLY A 179 10.39 26.21 -9.19
N PHE A 180 9.30 25.46 -9.39
CA PHE A 180 8.75 25.11 -10.70
C PHE A 180 7.32 25.64 -10.85
N ASP A 181 6.66 25.37 -11.96
CA ASP A 181 5.22 25.61 -12.07
C ASP A 181 4.44 24.66 -11.13
N PRO A 182 3.21 25.02 -10.69
CA PRO A 182 2.49 24.26 -9.68
C PRO A 182 2.24 22.78 -10.05
N ARG A 183 2.05 22.47 -11.34
CA ARG A 183 1.84 21.05 -11.78
C ARG A 183 3.11 20.25 -11.67
N THR A 184 4.25 20.83 -12.06
CA THR A 184 5.56 20.19 -11.93
C THR A 184 5.94 20.01 -10.46
N GLU A 185 5.70 21.01 -9.60
CA GLU A 185 5.93 20.90 -8.15
C GLU A 185 5.13 19.75 -7.53
N LEU A 186 3.84 19.68 -7.87
CA LEU A 186 2.97 18.62 -7.36
C LEU A 186 3.43 17.23 -7.86
N ALA A 187 3.71 17.08 -9.16
CA ALA A 187 4.18 15.83 -9.72
C ALA A 187 5.51 15.37 -9.11
N LEU A 188 6.46 16.30 -8.90
CA LEU A 188 7.75 16.01 -8.26
C LEU A 188 7.58 15.63 -6.78
N ALA A 189 6.69 16.31 -6.05
CA ALA A 189 6.42 16.02 -4.65
C ALA A 189 5.63 14.71 -4.44
N THR A 190 4.94 14.23 -5.48
CA THR A 190 4.09 13.04 -5.43
C THR A 190 4.67 11.89 -6.26
N TYR A 191 3.87 11.38 -7.21
CA TYR A 191 4.14 10.15 -7.96
C TYR A 191 5.46 10.14 -8.75
N GLY A 192 6.01 11.32 -9.04
CA GLY A 192 7.28 11.40 -9.75
C GLY A 192 8.49 11.11 -8.86
N TRP A 193 8.40 11.38 -7.54
CA TRP A 193 9.55 11.23 -6.64
C TRP A 193 9.22 11.29 -5.14
N GLY A 194 8.68 12.43 -4.67
CA GLY A 194 8.71 12.82 -3.26
C GLY A 194 8.01 11.85 -2.32
N TRP A 195 6.83 11.39 -2.64
CA TRP A 195 6.09 10.51 -1.76
C TRP A 195 6.70 9.10 -1.65
N HIS A 196 7.45 8.65 -2.69
CA HIS A 196 8.20 7.38 -2.62
C HIS A 196 9.31 7.45 -1.56
N LEU A 197 10.00 8.59 -1.48
CA LEU A 197 11.01 8.81 -0.44
C LEU A 197 10.39 8.91 0.96
N ASP A 198 9.18 9.47 1.08
CA ASP A 198 8.44 9.55 2.36
C ASP A 198 8.09 8.13 2.86
N ALA A 199 7.55 7.27 1.99
CA ALA A 199 7.22 5.88 2.32
C ALA A 199 8.47 5.04 2.64
N ALA A 200 9.55 5.17 1.85
CA ALA A 200 10.83 4.52 2.14
C ALA A 200 11.39 4.94 3.49
N THR A 201 11.29 6.24 3.82
CA THR A 201 11.72 6.78 5.11
C THR A 201 10.89 6.19 6.25
N ALA A 202 9.57 6.08 6.09
CA ALA A 202 8.70 5.47 7.10
C ALA A 202 9.08 4.01 7.37
N ALA A 203 9.34 3.22 6.32
CA ALA A 203 9.80 1.84 6.45
C ALA A 203 11.14 1.74 7.21
N LEU A 204 12.12 2.56 6.84
CA LEU A 204 13.41 2.61 7.54
C LEU A 204 13.25 3.03 9.00
N ARG A 205 12.40 4.01 9.31
CA ARG A 205 12.13 4.45 10.68
C ARG A 205 11.58 3.31 11.54
N LEU A 206 10.64 2.51 11.03
CA LEU A 206 10.13 1.33 11.74
C LEU A 206 11.25 0.32 12.06
N ILE A 207 12.14 0.05 11.09
CA ILE A 207 13.28 -0.84 11.32
C ILE A 207 14.19 -0.24 12.39
N LEU A 208 14.60 1.02 12.26
CA LEU A 208 15.52 1.69 13.17
C LEU A 208 14.95 1.84 14.59
N ARG A 209 13.62 1.91 14.73
CA ARG A 209 12.93 1.93 16.02
C ARG A 209 12.81 0.55 16.66
N GLY A 210 13.26 -0.52 15.98
CA GLY A 210 13.22 -1.90 16.48
C GLY A 210 11.80 -2.51 16.48
N THR A 211 10.88 -2.03 15.65
CA THR A 211 9.52 -2.56 15.56
C THR A 211 9.53 -4.06 15.25
N PHE A 212 10.38 -4.49 14.33
CA PHE A 212 10.48 -5.91 13.94
C PHE A 212 11.21 -6.78 14.96
N ASP A 213 11.96 -6.19 15.90
CA ASP A 213 12.51 -6.92 17.05
C ASP A 213 11.45 -7.20 18.11
N ARG A 214 10.48 -6.25 18.28
CA ARG A 214 9.32 -6.43 19.16
C ARG A 214 8.26 -7.34 18.53
N HIS A 215 8.07 -7.22 17.22
CA HIS A 215 7.03 -7.94 16.45
C HIS A 215 7.65 -8.71 15.28
N PRO A 216 8.40 -9.81 15.55
CA PRO A 216 9.16 -10.52 14.49
C PRO A 216 8.27 -11.16 13.42
N GLY A 217 7.00 -11.43 13.74
CA GLY A 217 6.01 -11.98 12.80
C GLY A 217 5.32 -10.92 11.91
N LEU A 218 5.45 -9.63 12.26
CA LEU A 218 4.79 -8.55 11.50
C LEU A 218 5.30 -8.54 10.06
N GLN A 219 4.36 -8.50 9.11
CA GLN A 219 4.66 -8.35 7.68
C GLN A 219 4.24 -6.97 7.21
N VAL A 220 5.10 -6.34 6.42
CA VAL A 220 4.87 -5.02 5.82
C VAL A 220 4.91 -5.15 4.29
N VAL A 221 4.06 -4.41 3.60
CA VAL A 221 4.07 -4.32 2.14
C VAL A 221 4.47 -2.90 1.73
N LEU A 222 5.39 -2.78 0.80
CA LEU A 222 5.74 -1.53 0.11
C LEU A 222 5.38 -1.64 -1.36
N GLY A 223 4.80 -0.58 -1.90
CA GLY A 223 4.50 -0.43 -3.31
C GLY A 223 5.74 -0.18 -4.18
N HIS A 224 5.52 0.05 -5.46
CA HIS A 224 6.44 0.67 -6.42
C HIS A 224 7.86 0.10 -6.36
N TRP A 225 7.96 -1.25 -6.31
CA TRP A 225 9.24 -1.98 -6.18
C TRP A 225 10.05 -1.56 -4.94
N GLY A 226 9.36 -1.28 -3.83
CA GLY A 226 9.99 -0.95 -2.55
C GLY A 226 10.36 0.52 -2.39
N GLU A 227 9.65 1.42 -3.07
CA GLU A 227 9.72 2.86 -2.83
C GLU A 227 11.15 3.42 -2.89
N THR A 228 11.93 3.04 -3.90
CA THR A 228 13.37 3.33 -4.05
C THR A 228 14.30 2.65 -3.04
N LEU A 229 13.79 2.12 -1.93
CA LEU A 229 14.60 1.55 -0.84
C LEU A 229 15.45 0.36 -1.31
N LEU A 230 14.91 -0.51 -2.18
CA LEU A 230 15.64 -1.67 -2.70
C LEU A 230 16.89 -1.26 -3.49
N PHE A 231 16.84 -0.12 -4.20
CA PHE A 231 18.00 0.38 -4.95
C PHE A 231 19.17 0.79 -4.05
N TRP A 232 18.88 1.29 -2.84
CA TRP A 232 19.89 1.75 -1.88
C TRP A 232 20.10 0.79 -0.71
N LEU A 233 19.62 -0.45 -0.80
CA LEU A 233 19.55 -1.36 0.34
C LEU A 233 20.92 -1.62 0.99
N ASP A 234 21.96 -1.87 0.22
CA ASP A 234 23.31 -2.07 0.75
C ASP A 234 23.82 -0.83 1.52
N ARG A 235 23.47 0.35 1.05
CA ARG A 235 23.85 1.60 1.73
C ARG A 235 23.01 1.80 2.99
N ALA A 236 21.71 1.54 2.92
CA ALA A 236 20.81 1.63 4.08
C ALA A 236 21.17 0.62 5.17
N ASP A 237 21.68 -0.56 4.82
CA ASP A 237 22.12 -1.56 5.80
C ASP A 237 23.25 -1.08 6.72
N SER A 238 24.05 -0.11 6.29
CA SER A 238 25.05 0.53 7.15
C SER A 238 24.48 1.19 8.41
N LEU A 239 23.19 1.57 8.39
CA LEU A 239 22.45 2.14 9.53
C LEU A 239 22.30 1.11 10.66
N SER A 240 22.29 -0.17 10.36
CA SER A 240 22.14 -1.26 11.34
C SER A 240 23.17 -1.15 12.47
N ARG A 241 24.43 -0.92 12.09
CA ARG A 241 25.53 -0.76 13.06
C ARG A 241 25.42 0.55 13.85
N VAL A 242 25.02 1.63 13.18
CA VAL A 242 24.92 2.96 13.82
C VAL A 242 23.80 2.96 14.86
N ALA A 243 22.66 2.32 14.53
CA ALA A 243 21.50 2.22 15.41
C ALA A 243 21.60 1.09 16.44
N GLY A 244 22.63 0.24 16.36
CA GLY A 244 22.79 -0.89 17.28
C GLY A 244 21.68 -1.92 17.18
N LEU A 245 21.16 -2.16 15.98
CA LEU A 245 20.05 -3.09 15.74
C LEU A 245 20.45 -4.53 16.04
N ARG A 246 19.51 -5.34 16.54
CA ARG A 246 19.69 -6.78 16.70
C ARG A 246 19.67 -7.50 15.37
N ARG A 247 18.73 -7.09 14.49
CA ARG A 247 18.58 -7.55 13.11
C ARG A 247 18.93 -6.42 12.18
N SER A 248 19.75 -6.68 11.17
CA SER A 248 20.15 -5.65 10.24
C SER A 248 18.96 -5.14 9.40
N VAL A 249 19.10 -3.97 8.79
CA VAL A 249 18.11 -3.45 7.83
C VAL A 249 17.86 -4.48 6.73
N LEU A 250 18.93 -5.08 6.21
CA LEU A 250 18.85 -6.11 5.17
C LEU A 250 18.06 -7.35 5.62
N GLU A 251 18.31 -7.83 6.85
CA GLU A 251 17.56 -8.96 7.42
C GLU A 251 16.09 -8.64 7.60
N CYS A 252 15.75 -7.45 8.12
CA CYS A 252 14.36 -7.02 8.26
C CYS A 252 13.67 -6.93 6.88
N ILE A 253 14.31 -6.31 5.90
CA ILE A 253 13.76 -6.17 4.54
C ILE A 253 13.50 -7.54 3.91
N ARG A 254 14.39 -8.51 4.06
CA ARG A 254 14.25 -9.84 3.46
C ARG A 254 13.25 -10.75 4.17
N SER A 255 12.93 -10.49 5.43
CA SER A 255 12.07 -11.37 6.22
C SER A 255 10.70 -10.80 6.56
N ASN A 256 10.59 -9.47 6.70
CA ASN A 256 9.37 -8.81 7.13
C ASN A 256 8.68 -8.00 6.02
N PHE A 257 9.34 -7.78 4.87
CA PHE A 257 8.76 -6.96 3.82
C PHE A 257 8.40 -7.77 2.58
N TYR A 258 7.31 -7.34 1.95
CA TYR A 258 6.89 -7.69 0.61
C TYR A 258 6.86 -6.45 -0.26
N PHE A 259 6.98 -6.63 -1.57
CA PHE A 259 7.09 -5.54 -2.54
C PHE A 259 6.13 -5.76 -3.70
N THR A 260 5.36 -4.73 -4.06
CA THR A 260 4.44 -4.80 -5.19
C THR A 260 5.02 -4.12 -6.43
N ALA A 261 4.48 -4.51 -7.58
CA ALA A 261 4.84 -3.88 -8.86
C ALA A 261 4.15 -2.53 -9.08
N SER A 262 3.01 -2.25 -8.44
CA SER A 262 2.20 -1.03 -8.58
C SER A 262 2.05 -0.61 -10.06
N GLY A 263 1.69 -1.54 -10.93
CA GLY A 263 1.55 -1.30 -12.37
C GLY A 263 2.84 -1.00 -13.16
N MET A 264 3.98 -0.86 -12.48
CA MET A 264 5.28 -0.60 -13.11
C MET A 264 5.89 -1.89 -13.67
N LEU A 265 5.35 -2.39 -14.78
CA LEU A 265 5.73 -3.66 -15.40
C LEU A 265 7.05 -3.55 -16.18
N ASN A 266 8.13 -3.21 -15.47
CA ASN A 266 9.46 -3.01 -16.03
C ASN A 266 10.38 -4.20 -15.66
N PRO A 267 10.88 -4.98 -16.66
CA PRO A 267 11.75 -6.12 -16.39
C PRO A 267 13.05 -5.78 -15.65
N ALA A 268 13.59 -4.57 -15.83
CA ALA A 268 14.81 -4.16 -15.12
C ALA A 268 14.56 -3.99 -13.61
N LEU A 269 13.38 -3.50 -13.21
CA LEU A 269 12.99 -3.40 -11.80
C LEU A 269 12.78 -4.78 -11.20
N LEU A 270 12.14 -5.71 -11.94
CA LEU A 270 12.01 -7.10 -11.53
C LEU A 270 13.38 -7.75 -11.29
N GLN A 271 14.30 -7.62 -12.25
CA GLN A 271 15.65 -8.20 -12.12
C GLN A 271 16.39 -7.64 -10.91
N HIS A 272 16.29 -6.33 -10.68
CA HIS A 272 16.89 -5.71 -9.50
C HIS A 272 16.28 -6.23 -8.21
N ALA A 273 14.95 -6.28 -8.10
CA ALA A 273 14.26 -6.79 -6.92
C ALA A 273 14.64 -8.26 -6.62
N LEU A 274 14.71 -9.11 -7.64
CA LEU A 274 15.16 -10.50 -7.51
C LEU A 274 16.62 -10.61 -7.05
N ALA A 275 17.48 -9.68 -7.45
CA ALA A 275 18.90 -9.68 -7.04
C ALA A 275 19.10 -9.31 -5.56
N VAL A 276 18.23 -8.43 -5.01
CA VAL A 276 18.39 -7.92 -3.63
C VAL A 276 17.47 -8.59 -2.61
N THR A 277 16.37 -9.23 -3.08
CA THR A 277 15.43 -9.96 -2.23
C THR A 277 15.24 -11.41 -2.73
N SER A 278 14.01 -11.88 -2.85
CA SER A 278 13.67 -13.15 -3.51
C SER A 278 12.27 -13.06 -4.12
N VAL A 279 11.96 -13.93 -5.08
CA VAL A 279 10.62 -14.01 -5.67
C VAL A 279 9.52 -14.20 -4.61
N ASP A 280 9.83 -14.85 -3.49
CA ASP A 280 8.90 -15.11 -2.39
C ASP A 280 8.42 -13.82 -1.67
N ARG A 281 9.06 -12.70 -1.95
CA ARG A 281 8.73 -11.37 -1.39
C ARG A 281 8.09 -10.43 -2.39
N LEU A 282 7.84 -10.88 -3.61
CA LEU A 282 7.28 -10.05 -4.66
C LEU A 282 5.80 -10.35 -4.87
N LEU A 283 4.99 -9.32 -5.07
CA LEU A 283 3.55 -9.39 -5.25
C LEU A 283 3.15 -8.66 -6.53
N PHE A 284 2.13 -9.16 -7.22
CA PHE A 284 1.53 -8.46 -8.34
C PHE A 284 0.53 -7.41 -7.85
N SER A 285 0.52 -6.25 -8.51
CA SER A 285 -0.50 -5.20 -8.37
C SER A 285 -0.54 -4.32 -9.61
N THR A 286 -1.66 -3.63 -9.82
CA THR A 286 -1.81 -2.71 -10.96
C THR A 286 -1.82 -1.25 -10.57
N ASP A 287 -2.08 -0.91 -9.30
CA ASP A 287 -2.30 0.48 -8.87
C ASP A 287 -3.54 1.09 -9.55
N TYR A 288 -4.56 0.24 -9.82
CA TYR A 288 -5.81 0.67 -10.45
C TYR A 288 -6.54 1.71 -9.59
N PRO A 289 -7.11 2.78 -10.15
CA PRO A 289 -7.23 3.06 -11.59
C PRO A 289 -6.13 3.94 -12.17
N PHE A 290 -5.08 4.26 -11.40
CA PHE A 290 -4.00 5.16 -11.83
C PHE A 290 -3.11 4.52 -12.90
N GLN A 291 -2.93 3.21 -12.84
CA GLN A 291 -2.32 2.38 -13.86
C GLN A 291 -3.34 1.33 -14.34
N ARG A 292 -3.37 1.06 -15.64
CA ARG A 292 -4.30 0.09 -16.25
C ARG A 292 -3.58 -0.69 -17.33
N PRO A 293 -2.58 -1.51 -16.99
CA PRO A 293 -1.87 -2.28 -17.99
C PRO A 293 -2.83 -3.24 -18.70
N ALA A 294 -2.70 -3.36 -20.02
CA ALA A 294 -3.47 -4.33 -20.78
C ALA A 294 -3.08 -5.77 -20.39
N GLY A 295 -4.00 -6.72 -20.56
CA GLY A 295 -3.73 -8.12 -20.27
C GLY A 295 -2.51 -8.68 -21.02
N GLU A 296 -2.27 -8.23 -22.26
CA GLU A 296 -1.11 -8.58 -23.06
C GLU A 296 0.21 -8.02 -22.50
N ASP A 297 0.20 -6.80 -21.92
CA ASP A 297 1.39 -6.21 -21.27
C ASP A 297 1.75 -6.98 -20.00
N ILE A 298 0.73 -7.39 -19.23
CA ILE A 298 0.91 -8.24 -18.05
C ILE A 298 1.50 -9.60 -18.46
N ASP A 299 0.98 -10.24 -19.50
CA ASP A 299 1.50 -11.52 -20.00
C ASP A 299 2.94 -11.39 -20.50
N ALA A 300 3.25 -10.31 -21.22
CA ALA A 300 4.60 -10.00 -21.68
C ALA A 300 5.56 -9.84 -20.49
N PHE A 301 5.16 -9.08 -19.46
CA PHE A 301 5.96 -8.92 -18.25
C PHE A 301 6.17 -10.25 -17.50
N LEU A 302 5.13 -11.05 -17.33
CA LEU A 302 5.22 -12.34 -16.67
C LEU A 302 6.14 -13.33 -17.39
N SER A 303 6.39 -13.14 -18.68
CA SER A 303 7.34 -13.98 -19.44
C SER A 303 8.80 -13.78 -19.05
N HIS A 304 9.14 -12.72 -18.29
CA HIS A 304 10.49 -12.45 -17.81
C HIS A 304 10.90 -13.27 -16.58
N PHE A 305 9.97 -13.99 -15.93
CA PHE A 305 10.34 -14.92 -14.87
C PHE A 305 11.03 -16.16 -15.43
N SER A 306 12.03 -16.68 -14.70
CA SER A 306 12.87 -17.78 -15.16
C SER A 306 12.15 -19.13 -15.20
N SER A 307 11.05 -19.26 -14.46
CA SER A 307 10.27 -20.49 -14.37
C SER A 307 8.78 -20.22 -14.11
N ASP A 308 7.94 -21.22 -14.44
CA ASP A 308 6.53 -21.18 -14.10
C ASP A 308 6.28 -21.13 -12.59
N ALA A 309 7.17 -21.71 -11.80
CA ALA A 309 7.08 -21.68 -10.34
C ALA A 309 7.26 -20.25 -9.81
N GLU A 310 8.26 -19.50 -10.28
CA GLU A 310 8.47 -18.10 -9.92
C GLU A 310 7.32 -17.20 -10.38
N ARG A 311 6.86 -17.42 -11.62
CA ARG A 311 5.71 -16.71 -12.17
C ARG A 311 4.47 -16.89 -11.28
N ARG A 312 4.17 -18.12 -10.87
CA ARG A 312 3.04 -18.43 -9.98
C ARG A 312 3.20 -17.79 -8.61
N ARG A 313 4.41 -17.78 -8.03
CA ARG A 313 4.68 -17.10 -6.75
C ARG A 313 4.33 -15.63 -6.84
N PHE A 314 4.87 -14.93 -7.81
CA PHE A 314 4.61 -13.51 -8.03
C PHE A 314 3.13 -13.22 -8.33
N SER A 315 2.51 -14.01 -9.20
CA SER A 315 1.15 -13.76 -9.68
C SER A 315 0.08 -14.00 -8.62
N SER A 316 0.25 -14.98 -7.73
CA SER A 316 -0.84 -15.36 -6.81
C SER A 316 -0.38 -16.02 -5.50
N VAL A 317 0.61 -16.94 -5.52
CA VAL A 317 0.89 -17.77 -4.35
C VAL A 317 1.35 -16.95 -3.15
N ASN A 318 2.21 -15.96 -3.38
CA ASN A 318 2.68 -15.08 -2.29
C ASN A 318 1.54 -14.24 -1.70
N ALA A 319 0.70 -13.66 -2.56
CA ALA A 319 -0.47 -12.89 -2.12
C ALA A 319 -1.47 -13.78 -1.36
N ALA A 320 -1.75 -14.97 -1.88
CA ALA A 320 -2.64 -15.93 -1.23
C ALA A 320 -2.12 -16.33 0.17
N SER A 321 -0.81 -16.60 0.29
CA SER A 321 -0.19 -16.92 1.58
C SER A 321 -0.21 -15.74 2.54
N LEU A 322 0.12 -14.53 2.06
CA LEU A 322 0.20 -13.33 2.90
C LEU A 322 -1.17 -12.91 3.44
N TYR A 323 -2.20 -12.95 2.60
CA TYR A 323 -3.54 -12.46 2.92
C TYR A 323 -4.54 -13.57 3.30
N GLY A 324 -4.09 -14.83 3.42
CA GLY A 324 -4.96 -15.95 3.79
C GLY A 324 -6.09 -16.21 2.78
N VAL A 325 -5.80 -16.05 1.47
CA VAL A 325 -6.77 -16.24 0.39
C VAL A 325 -6.60 -17.64 -0.21
N GLU A 326 -7.69 -18.37 -0.39
CA GLU A 326 -7.70 -19.63 -1.11
C GLU A 326 -7.54 -19.40 -2.63
N LEU A 327 -6.73 -20.23 -3.30
CA LEU A 327 -6.45 -20.19 -4.75
C LEU A 327 -7.38 -21.12 -5.54
#